data_d056495622c81afe916b2c6a7b78e240
#
_entry.id   d056495622c81afe916b2c6a7b78e240
#
_cell.length_a   1.000
_cell.length_b   1.000
_cell.length_c   1.000
_cell.angle_alpha   90.00
_cell.angle_beta   90.00
_cell.angle_gamma   90.00
#
_symmetry.space_group_name_H-M   'P 1'
#
loop_
_entity.id
_entity.type
_entity.pdbx_description
1 polymer ?
#
loop_
_entity_poly.entity_id
_entity_poly.type
_entity_poly.pdbx_seq_one_letter_code
_entity_poly.pdbx_strand_id
1 'polypeptide(L)'
;SVTGHVPTWFARLCKLHAARVPALLVGPAGSGKTTAAAKLAEVAGVPFYRLSMAAGTDESEFTGRLLPTGDNMKFEYCLSLLTKAYTEGGVFLADDIDLADPNLLGLMNAALDGGGWYISARYQDPFLEQHPDFYLVAAANTHGHGADRQYVGAQQLDERTLSRFRMGQINCDYDADL
;
A
#
# COMPACT_ATOMS: atom_id res chain seq x y z
N SER A 1 -3.74 25.63 -4.58
CA SER A 1 -3.68 24.92 -5.87
C SER A 1 -2.26 24.43 -6.09
N VAL A 2 -1.98 23.18 -5.74
CA VAL A 2 -0.73 22.52 -6.08
C VAL A 2 -0.91 21.97 -7.50
N THR A 3 -0.49 22.75 -8.49
CA THR A 3 -0.26 22.28 -9.84
C THR A 3 1.02 21.47 -9.85
N GLY A 4 0.99 20.31 -9.19
CA GLY A 4 2.06 19.33 -9.27
C GLY A 4 2.01 18.65 -10.64
N HIS A 5 3.15 18.60 -11.32
CA HIS A 5 3.29 17.79 -12.52
C HIS A 5 2.83 16.35 -12.24
N VAL A 6 1.89 15.87 -13.05
CA VAL A 6 1.36 14.51 -12.94
C VAL A 6 2.15 13.62 -13.92
N PRO A 7 2.75 12.50 -13.44
CA PRO A 7 3.47 11.60 -14.33
C PRO A 7 2.59 11.08 -15.48
N THR A 8 3.20 10.80 -16.64
CA THR A 8 2.50 10.30 -17.84
C THR A 8 1.74 8.99 -17.55
N TRP A 9 2.25 8.14 -16.67
CA TRP A 9 1.64 6.87 -16.28
C TRP A 9 0.48 7.00 -15.27
N PHE A 10 0.21 8.22 -14.76
CA PHE A 10 -0.85 8.44 -13.76
C PHE A 10 -2.25 8.07 -14.27
N ALA A 11 -2.52 8.31 -15.56
CA ALA A 11 -3.80 7.93 -16.17
C ALA A 11 -4.06 6.42 -16.07
N ARG A 12 -3.01 5.60 -16.18
CA ARG A 12 -3.12 4.15 -15.99
C ARG A 12 -3.44 3.79 -14.55
N LEU A 13 -2.84 4.48 -13.57
CA LEU A 13 -3.16 4.31 -12.15
C LEU A 13 -4.64 4.61 -11.88
N CYS A 14 -5.17 5.68 -12.44
CA CYS A 14 -6.60 6.01 -12.33
C CYS A 14 -7.51 4.93 -12.93
N LYS A 15 -7.13 4.34 -14.06
CA LYS A 15 -7.87 3.24 -14.67
C LYS A 15 -7.86 1.99 -13.80
N LEU A 16 -6.73 1.63 -13.21
CA LEU A 16 -6.62 0.51 -12.29
C LEU A 16 -7.48 0.74 -11.04
N HIS A 17 -7.46 1.94 -10.50
CA HIS A 17 -8.32 2.32 -9.38
C HIS A 17 -9.81 2.16 -9.73
N ALA A 18 -10.25 2.66 -10.88
CA ALA A 18 -11.63 2.52 -11.33
C ALA A 18 -12.05 1.04 -11.53
N ALA A 19 -11.13 0.20 -11.98
CA ALA A 19 -11.33 -1.24 -12.13
C ALA A 19 -11.16 -2.03 -10.82
N ARG A 20 -10.82 -1.37 -9.71
CA ARG A 20 -10.54 -1.99 -8.40
C ARG A 20 -9.42 -3.04 -8.43
N VAL A 21 -8.45 -2.85 -9.30
CA VAL A 21 -7.25 -3.68 -9.41
C VAL A 21 -6.12 -3.03 -8.62
N PRO A 22 -5.55 -3.71 -7.61
CA PRO A 22 -4.41 -3.18 -6.85
C PRO A 22 -3.24 -2.82 -7.78
N ALA A 23 -2.58 -1.70 -7.53
CA ALA A 23 -1.48 -1.22 -8.34
C ALA A 23 -0.13 -1.47 -7.68
N LEU A 24 0.85 -1.89 -8.48
CA LEU A 24 2.26 -1.95 -8.11
C LEU A 24 3.05 -0.96 -8.97
N LEU A 25 3.57 0.08 -8.33
CA LEU A 25 4.39 1.10 -8.98
C LEU A 25 5.87 0.72 -8.85
N VAL A 26 6.51 0.46 -9.98
CA VAL A 26 7.92 0.05 -10.02
C VAL A 26 8.72 1.11 -10.76
N GLY A 27 9.71 1.67 -10.11
CA GLY A 27 10.54 2.71 -10.73
C GLY A 27 11.62 3.23 -9.80
N PRO A 28 12.51 4.07 -10.32
CA PRO A 28 13.58 4.64 -9.52
C PRO A 28 13.05 5.57 -8.42
N ALA A 29 13.88 5.80 -7.41
CA ALA A 29 13.57 6.77 -6.37
C ALA A 29 13.38 8.17 -7.01
N GLY A 30 12.38 8.91 -6.55
CA GLY A 30 12.07 10.23 -7.08
C GLY A 30 11.29 10.25 -8.40
N SER A 31 10.77 9.11 -8.88
CA SER A 31 9.91 9.04 -10.08
C SER A 31 8.46 9.50 -9.85
N GLY A 32 8.13 10.00 -8.66
CA GLY A 32 6.80 10.53 -8.36
C GLY A 32 5.75 9.51 -7.93
N LYS A 33 6.16 8.29 -7.52
CA LYS A 33 5.25 7.23 -7.08
C LYS A 33 4.37 7.65 -5.89
N THR A 34 4.97 8.21 -4.86
CA THR A 34 4.24 8.70 -3.66
C THR A 34 3.31 9.85 -4.01
N THR A 35 3.79 10.80 -4.79
CA THR A 35 2.99 11.96 -5.24
C THR A 35 1.78 11.52 -6.06
N ALA A 36 1.95 10.54 -6.94
CA ALA A 36 0.86 10.00 -7.75
C ALA A 36 -0.19 9.27 -6.90
N ALA A 37 0.22 8.48 -5.91
CA ALA A 37 -0.71 7.81 -5.00
C ALA A 37 -1.51 8.82 -4.16
N ALA A 38 -0.86 9.87 -3.65
CA ALA A 38 -1.53 10.95 -2.93
C ALA A 38 -2.51 11.72 -3.83
N LYS A 39 -2.11 11.99 -5.08
CA LYS A 39 -2.98 12.65 -6.06
C LYS A 39 -4.20 11.80 -6.42
N LEU A 40 -4.02 10.47 -6.51
CA LEU A 40 -5.12 9.56 -6.72
C LEU A 40 -6.17 9.67 -5.60
N ALA A 41 -5.73 9.70 -4.35
CA ALA A 41 -6.62 9.86 -3.20
C ALA A 41 -7.36 11.20 -3.24
N GLU A 42 -6.67 12.29 -3.58
CA GLU A 42 -7.26 13.62 -3.77
C GLU A 42 -8.34 13.61 -4.84
N VAL A 43 -8.06 13.04 -6.00
CA VAL A 43 -9.02 12.95 -7.13
C VAL A 43 -10.21 12.07 -6.77
N ALA A 44 -9.99 10.98 -6.04
CA ALA A 44 -11.05 10.10 -5.58
C ALA A 44 -11.85 10.66 -4.39
N GLY A 45 -11.39 11.75 -3.76
CA GLY A 45 -12.05 12.35 -2.60
C GLY A 45 -11.98 11.49 -1.33
N VAL A 46 -10.92 10.71 -1.17
CA VAL A 46 -10.72 9.80 -0.04
C VAL A 46 -9.42 10.11 0.70
N PRO A 47 -9.28 9.70 1.97
CA PRO A 47 -8.03 9.86 2.71
C PRO A 47 -6.86 9.13 2.07
N PHE A 48 -5.65 9.63 2.31
CA PHE A 48 -4.40 9.00 1.89
C PHE A 48 -3.58 8.58 3.11
N TYR A 49 -3.13 7.33 3.10
CA TYR A 49 -2.26 6.76 4.12
C TYR A 49 -1.02 6.17 3.48
N ARG A 50 0.12 6.35 4.12
CA ARG A 50 1.41 5.83 3.65
C ARG A 50 2.13 5.14 4.80
N LEU A 51 2.70 3.98 4.52
CA LEU A 51 3.58 3.26 5.42
C LEU A 51 4.74 2.66 4.63
N SER A 52 5.97 2.91 5.09
CA SER A 52 7.15 2.23 4.54
C SER A 52 7.20 0.81 5.09
N MET A 53 7.42 -0.15 4.20
CA MET A 53 7.57 -1.58 4.53
C MET A 53 9.03 -1.99 4.72
N ALA A 54 9.94 -1.03 4.88
CA ALA A 54 11.35 -1.29 5.09
C ALA A 54 11.61 -2.19 6.30
N ALA A 55 12.76 -2.86 6.31
CA ALA A 55 13.17 -3.75 7.39
C ALA A 55 13.09 -3.09 8.77
N GLY A 56 12.54 -3.80 9.75
CA GLY A 56 12.31 -3.29 11.10
C GLY A 56 10.94 -2.66 11.36
N THR A 57 10.08 -2.58 10.34
CA THR A 57 8.68 -2.20 10.53
C THR A 57 7.95 -3.26 11.36
N ASP A 58 7.30 -2.83 12.44
CA ASP A 58 6.60 -3.71 13.35
C ASP A 58 5.27 -4.19 12.73
N GLU A 59 4.94 -5.46 12.93
CA GLU A 59 3.68 -6.05 12.51
C GLU A 59 2.47 -5.26 13.02
N SER A 60 2.53 -4.72 14.23
CA SER A 60 1.44 -3.92 14.81
C SER A 60 1.15 -2.62 14.05
N GLU A 61 2.07 -2.14 13.23
CA GLU A 61 1.81 -1.00 12.32
C GLU A 61 0.87 -1.37 11.16
N PHE A 62 0.70 -2.66 10.89
CA PHE A 62 -0.26 -3.19 9.92
C PHE A 62 -1.56 -3.63 10.57
N THR A 63 -1.48 -4.34 11.70
CA THR A 63 -2.63 -4.98 12.34
C THR A 63 -3.27 -4.16 13.44
N GLY A 64 -2.64 -3.06 13.87
CA GLY A 64 -3.05 -2.29 15.04
C GLY A 64 -2.55 -2.93 16.33
N ARG A 65 -2.84 -2.30 17.45
CA ARG A 65 -2.33 -2.70 18.77
C ARG A 65 -3.31 -2.44 19.89
N LEU A 66 -3.18 -3.22 20.96
CA LEU A 66 -3.87 -2.96 22.22
C LEU A 66 -3.05 -1.99 23.05
N LEU A 67 -3.66 -0.89 23.46
CA LEU A 67 -3.06 0.10 24.34
C LEU A 67 -3.83 0.18 25.65
N PRO A 68 -3.15 0.31 26.81
CA PRO A 68 -3.82 0.54 28.07
C PRO A 68 -4.50 1.91 28.09
N THR A 69 -5.74 1.94 28.58
CA THR A 69 -6.50 3.17 28.74
C THR A 69 -6.74 3.49 30.21
N GLY A 70 -6.24 4.62 30.68
CA GLY A 70 -6.51 5.13 32.03
C GLY A 70 -6.07 4.25 33.18
N ASP A 71 -6.57 4.54 34.39
CA ASP A 71 -6.16 3.90 35.65
C ASP A 71 -6.76 2.52 35.91
N ASN A 72 -7.65 2.01 35.04
CA ASN A 72 -8.42 0.80 35.30
C ASN A 72 -7.91 -0.47 34.59
N MET A 73 -6.67 -0.52 34.11
CA MET A 73 -6.09 -1.66 33.38
C MET A 73 -6.97 -2.17 32.20
N LYS A 74 -7.75 -1.31 31.62
CA LYS A 74 -8.48 -1.64 30.40
C LYS A 74 -7.57 -1.46 29.20
N PHE A 75 -7.73 -2.35 28.22
CA PHE A 75 -7.02 -2.24 26.94
C PHE A 75 -8.03 -1.86 25.86
N GLU A 76 -7.63 -0.94 25.01
CA GLU A 76 -8.40 -0.56 23.83
C GLU A 76 -7.58 -0.87 22.57
N TYR A 77 -8.26 -1.41 21.57
CA TYR A 77 -7.65 -1.67 20.28
C TYR A 77 -7.56 -0.37 19.47
N CYS A 78 -6.35 -0.03 19.08
CA CYS A 78 -6.07 1.11 18.23
C CYS A 78 -5.80 0.64 16.80
N LEU A 79 -6.54 1.20 15.84
CA LEU A 79 -6.36 0.95 14.42
C LEU A 79 -4.96 1.40 13.96
N SER A 80 -4.32 0.56 13.13
CA SER A 80 -3.16 0.99 12.33
C SER A 80 -3.60 1.83 11.14
N LEU A 81 -2.65 2.42 10.42
CA LEU A 81 -2.97 3.15 9.18
C LEU A 81 -3.62 2.24 8.13
N LEU A 82 -3.15 0.99 8.01
CA LEU A 82 -3.71 0.02 7.07
C LEU A 82 -5.13 -0.40 7.49
N THR A 83 -5.33 -0.78 8.75
CA THR A 83 -6.67 -1.18 9.22
C THR A 83 -7.66 -0.03 9.18
N LYS A 84 -7.18 1.20 9.40
CA LYS A 84 -8.00 2.40 9.25
C LYS A 84 -8.44 2.63 7.81
N ALA A 85 -7.51 2.56 6.85
CA ALA A 85 -7.84 2.65 5.43
C ALA A 85 -8.79 1.52 5.00
N TYR A 86 -8.56 0.32 5.50
CA TYR A 86 -9.36 -0.87 5.19
C TYR A 86 -10.81 -0.75 5.64
N THR A 87 -11.05 -0.23 6.85
CA THR A 87 -12.39 -0.16 7.48
C THR A 87 -13.13 1.14 7.20
N GLU A 88 -12.42 2.25 7.08
CA GLU A 88 -13.01 3.58 6.90
C GLU A 88 -12.94 4.08 5.45
N GLY A 89 -12.20 3.40 4.59
CA GLY A 89 -11.93 3.79 3.22
C GLY A 89 -10.69 4.67 3.09
N GLY A 90 -10.11 4.67 1.92
CA GLY A 90 -8.93 5.46 1.59
C GLY A 90 -7.95 4.73 0.68
N VAL A 91 -7.01 5.48 0.14
CA VAL A 91 -5.86 4.95 -0.59
C VAL A 91 -4.73 4.69 0.40
N PHE A 92 -4.29 3.45 0.47
CA PHE A 92 -3.13 3.05 1.26
C PHE A 92 -1.94 2.76 0.36
N LEU A 93 -0.83 3.46 0.58
CA LEU A 93 0.44 3.23 -0.10
C LEU A 93 1.37 2.39 0.78
N ALA A 94 1.62 1.14 0.38
CA ALA A 94 2.70 0.31 0.90
C ALA A 94 3.99 0.66 0.17
N ASP A 95 4.79 1.53 0.75
CA ASP A 95 6.04 2.00 0.15
C ASP A 95 7.21 1.07 0.48
N ASP A 96 8.22 1.04 -0.38
CA ASP A 96 9.40 0.17 -0.22
C ASP A 96 9.05 -1.32 -0.06
N ILE A 97 8.07 -1.80 -0.82
CA ILE A 97 7.60 -3.19 -0.74
C ILE A 97 8.69 -4.22 -1.06
N ASP A 98 9.68 -3.83 -1.83
CA ASP A 98 10.89 -4.63 -2.16
C ASP A 98 11.79 -4.89 -0.95
N LEU A 99 11.67 -4.07 0.11
CA LEU A 99 12.42 -4.21 1.37
C LEU A 99 11.59 -4.88 2.48
N ALA A 100 10.36 -5.28 2.19
CA ALA A 100 9.45 -5.83 3.19
C ALA A 100 9.87 -7.20 3.69
N ASP A 101 9.66 -7.44 4.98
CA ASP A 101 9.73 -8.78 5.56
C ASP A 101 8.61 -9.67 4.98
N PRO A 102 8.86 -10.97 4.72
CA PRO A 102 7.85 -11.90 4.23
C PRO A 102 6.57 -11.96 5.08
N ASN A 103 6.68 -11.78 6.40
CA ASN A 103 5.51 -11.74 7.28
C ASN A 103 4.61 -10.53 7.00
N LEU A 104 5.21 -9.37 6.74
CA LEU A 104 4.47 -8.15 6.39
C LEU A 104 3.78 -8.29 5.03
N LEU A 105 4.44 -8.93 4.06
CA LEU A 105 3.83 -9.26 2.76
C LEU A 105 2.63 -10.20 2.94
N GLY A 106 2.73 -11.18 3.84
CA GLY A 106 1.63 -12.07 4.19
C GLY A 106 0.42 -11.34 4.76
N LEU A 107 0.64 -10.37 5.66
CA LEU A 107 -0.42 -9.53 6.22
C LEU A 107 -1.10 -8.66 5.16
N MET A 108 -0.32 -8.05 4.27
CA MET A 108 -0.84 -7.28 3.16
C MET A 108 -1.69 -8.15 2.21
N ASN A 109 -1.22 -9.35 1.89
CA ASN A 109 -1.96 -10.30 1.07
C ASN A 109 -3.29 -10.70 1.72
N ALA A 110 -3.32 -10.89 3.04
CA ALA A 110 -4.55 -11.17 3.78
C ALA A 110 -5.57 -10.03 3.64
N ALA A 111 -5.12 -8.78 3.71
CA ALA A 111 -5.97 -7.62 3.48
C ALA A 111 -6.51 -7.56 2.04
N LEU A 112 -5.78 -8.08 1.06
CA LEU A 112 -6.18 -8.09 -0.35
C LEU A 112 -7.12 -9.24 -0.73
N ASP A 113 -7.26 -10.27 0.09
CA ASP A 113 -8.03 -11.47 -0.23
C ASP A 113 -9.56 -11.25 -0.33
N GLY A 114 -10.07 -10.12 0.14
CA GLY A 114 -11.44 -9.68 -0.17
C GLY A 114 -12.58 -10.37 0.59
N GLY A 115 -12.30 -11.18 1.57
CA GLY A 115 -13.31 -11.90 2.38
C GLY A 115 -13.48 -11.38 3.81
N GLY A 116 -12.98 -10.17 4.08
CA GLY A 116 -12.80 -9.67 5.44
C GLY A 116 -11.44 -10.07 6.01
N TRP A 117 -10.98 -9.35 6.97
CA TRP A 117 -9.66 -9.54 7.57
C TRP A 117 -9.76 -9.86 9.04
N TYR A 118 -9.26 -11.02 9.46
CA TYR A 118 -9.24 -11.45 10.84
C TYR A 118 -8.01 -10.89 11.56
N ILE A 119 -8.23 -10.11 12.63
CA ILE A 119 -7.17 -9.56 13.48
C ILE A 119 -7.41 -9.99 14.93
N SER A 120 -6.57 -10.90 15.42
CA SER A 120 -6.71 -11.47 16.77
C SER A 120 -6.56 -10.45 17.90
N ALA A 121 -5.76 -9.40 17.71
CA ALA A 121 -5.60 -8.33 18.68
C ALA A 121 -6.91 -7.56 18.95
N ARG A 122 -7.86 -7.63 18.04
CA ARG A 122 -9.20 -7.05 18.14
C ARG A 122 -10.19 -8.08 18.71
N TYR A 123 -9.92 -8.57 19.90
CA TYR A 123 -10.56 -9.74 20.49
C TYR A 123 -12.09 -9.65 20.65
N GLN A 124 -12.67 -8.46 20.76
CA GLN A 124 -14.13 -8.28 20.89
C GLN A 124 -14.87 -8.44 19.57
N ASP A 125 -14.24 -8.02 18.49
CA ASP A 125 -14.77 -8.09 17.12
C ASP A 125 -13.61 -8.25 16.15
N PRO A 126 -13.10 -9.48 15.98
CA PRO A 126 -11.84 -9.72 15.27
C PRO A 126 -11.93 -9.57 13.75
N PHE A 127 -13.13 -9.57 13.19
CA PHE A 127 -13.33 -9.44 11.76
C PHE A 127 -13.46 -7.97 11.35
N LEU A 128 -12.62 -7.55 10.39
CA LEU A 128 -12.75 -6.26 9.72
C LEU A 128 -13.41 -6.46 8.36
N GLU A 129 -14.45 -5.70 8.08
CA GLU A 129 -15.05 -5.62 6.76
C GLU A 129 -14.30 -4.59 5.90
N GLN A 130 -14.07 -4.95 4.65
CA GLN A 130 -13.43 -4.05 3.71
C GLN A 130 -14.38 -2.94 3.27
N HIS A 131 -13.98 -1.70 3.49
CA HIS A 131 -14.73 -0.55 2.97
C HIS A 131 -14.65 -0.50 1.43
N PRO A 132 -15.76 -0.16 0.73
CA PRO A 132 -15.76 -0.09 -0.74
C PRO A 132 -14.72 0.87 -1.33
N ASP A 133 -14.37 1.93 -0.60
CA ASP A 133 -13.39 2.94 -1.03
C ASP A 133 -11.94 2.60 -0.63
N PHE A 134 -11.72 1.43 -0.02
CA PHE A 134 -10.36 0.97 0.23
C PHE A 134 -9.66 0.61 -1.07
N TYR A 135 -8.46 1.17 -1.27
CA TYR A 135 -7.62 0.87 -2.41
C TYR A 135 -6.16 0.79 -2.01
N LEU A 136 -5.48 -0.28 -2.42
CA LEU A 136 -4.09 -0.51 -2.09
C LEU A 136 -3.19 -0.24 -3.29
N VAL A 137 -2.18 0.60 -3.07
CA VAL A 137 -1.08 0.85 -3.99
C VAL A 137 0.21 0.41 -3.31
N ALA A 138 1.00 -0.41 -3.98
CA ALA A 138 2.34 -0.77 -3.54
C ALA A 138 3.38 -0.04 -4.41
N ALA A 139 4.51 0.31 -3.82
CA ALA A 139 5.62 0.93 -4.53
C ALA A 139 6.93 0.18 -4.24
N ALA A 140 7.68 -0.10 -5.30
CA ALA A 140 9.00 -0.70 -5.23
C ALA A 140 10.01 0.18 -5.95
N ASN A 141 11.21 0.30 -5.38
CA ASN A 141 12.31 0.98 -6.02
C ASN A 141 13.11 0.01 -6.89
N THR A 142 13.46 0.45 -8.10
CA THR A 142 14.38 -0.28 -8.95
C THR A 142 15.82 0.14 -8.66
N HIS A 143 16.70 -0.86 -8.56
CA HIS A 143 18.13 -0.65 -8.43
C HIS A 143 18.79 -1.05 -9.75
N GLY A 144 19.71 -0.22 -10.30
CA GLY A 144 20.41 -0.52 -11.53
C GLY A 144 20.02 0.37 -12.71
N HIS A 145 20.63 0.12 -13.88
CA HIS A 145 20.46 0.88 -15.12
C HIS A 145 19.95 -0.02 -16.27
N GLY A 146 19.01 0.51 -17.10
CA GLY A 146 18.55 -0.17 -18.30
C GLY A 146 17.54 -1.31 -18.05
N ALA A 147 17.62 -2.36 -18.88
CA ALA A 147 16.69 -3.51 -18.84
C ALA A 147 16.71 -4.29 -17.52
N ASP A 148 17.81 -4.23 -16.79
CA ASP A 148 17.96 -4.90 -15.49
C ASP A 148 17.14 -4.26 -14.37
N ARG A 149 16.68 -3.04 -14.55
CA ARG A 149 15.88 -2.31 -13.54
C ARG A 149 14.58 -3.01 -13.19
N GLN A 150 13.90 -3.59 -14.17
CA GLN A 150 12.61 -4.28 -13.96
C GLN A 150 12.78 -5.62 -13.25
N TYR A 151 13.93 -6.25 -13.44
CA TYR A 151 14.17 -7.60 -12.96
C TYR A 151 14.54 -7.65 -11.48
N VAL A 152 15.26 -6.65 -10.96
CA VAL A 152 15.75 -6.63 -9.58
C VAL A 152 14.62 -6.36 -8.58
N GLY A 153 13.71 -5.43 -8.86
CA GLY A 153 12.53 -5.19 -8.03
C GLY A 153 11.57 -6.39 -7.98
N ALA A 154 11.39 -7.08 -9.12
CA ALA A 154 10.54 -8.25 -9.22
C ALA A 154 11.12 -9.51 -8.54
N GLN A 155 12.44 -9.64 -8.48
CA GLN A 155 13.09 -10.80 -7.85
C GLN A 155 13.03 -10.81 -6.31
N GLN A 156 12.79 -9.66 -5.68
CA GLN A 156 12.72 -9.55 -4.22
C GLN A 156 11.32 -9.82 -3.67
N LEU A 157 10.30 -9.75 -4.51
CA LEU A 157 8.93 -10.08 -4.15
C LEU A 157 8.65 -11.55 -4.41
N ASP A 158 7.99 -12.22 -3.46
CA ASP A 158 7.56 -13.59 -3.66
C ASP A 158 6.50 -13.71 -4.78
N GLU A 159 6.40 -14.91 -5.37
CA GLU A 159 5.43 -15.17 -6.44
C GLU A 159 3.98 -14.90 -6.04
N ARG A 160 3.64 -15.13 -4.79
CA ARG A 160 2.30 -14.91 -4.26
C ARG A 160 1.93 -13.43 -4.28
N THR A 161 2.84 -12.56 -3.81
CA THR A 161 2.66 -11.11 -3.85
C THR A 161 2.65 -10.59 -5.27
N LEU A 162 3.57 -11.05 -6.13
CA LEU A 162 3.60 -10.68 -7.55
C LEU A 162 2.31 -11.06 -8.28
N SER A 163 1.72 -12.22 -7.96
CA SER A 163 0.48 -12.67 -8.58
C SER A 163 -0.70 -11.74 -8.28
N ARG A 164 -0.71 -11.11 -7.09
CA ARG A 164 -1.74 -10.14 -6.69
C ARG A 164 -1.71 -8.86 -7.51
N PHE A 165 -0.52 -8.47 -7.99
CA PHE A 165 -0.30 -7.25 -8.77
C PHE A 165 -0.06 -7.49 -10.26
N ARG A 166 -0.23 -8.73 -10.73
CA ARG A 166 0.11 -9.12 -12.11
C ARG A 166 -0.59 -8.26 -13.17
N MET A 167 -1.84 -7.84 -12.93
CA MET A 167 -2.61 -6.98 -13.83
C MET A 167 -2.42 -5.48 -13.56
N GLY A 168 -1.84 -5.11 -12.42
CA GLY A 168 -1.74 -3.74 -11.92
C GLY A 168 -0.32 -3.18 -11.88
N GLN A 169 0.65 -3.81 -12.50
CA GLN A 169 2.02 -3.29 -12.51
C GLN A 169 2.18 -2.11 -13.46
N ILE A 170 2.76 -1.02 -12.97
CA ILE A 170 3.09 0.18 -13.71
C ILE A 170 4.59 0.46 -13.58
N ASN A 171 5.27 0.56 -14.70
CA ASN A 171 6.66 1.03 -14.73
C ASN A 171 6.69 2.56 -14.69
N CYS A 172 7.27 3.08 -13.62
CA CYS A 172 7.33 4.52 -13.35
C CYS A 172 8.73 5.03 -13.67
N ASP A 173 9.04 5.19 -14.95
CA ASP A 173 10.28 5.81 -15.39
C ASP A 173 10.21 7.34 -15.23
N TYR A 174 11.37 8.00 -15.19
CA TYR A 174 11.40 9.46 -15.26
C TYR A 174 10.80 9.92 -16.59
N ASP A 175 9.97 10.94 -16.55
CA ASP A 175 9.56 11.61 -17.78
C ASP A 175 10.80 12.22 -18.45
N ALA A 176 11.07 11.82 -19.67
CA ALA A 176 12.27 12.25 -20.42
C ALA A 176 12.25 13.74 -20.82
N ASP A 177 11.16 14.46 -20.51
CA ASP A 177 10.92 15.84 -20.92
C ASP A 177 11.04 16.86 -19.76
N LEU A 178 11.88 16.57 -18.75
CA LEU A 178 12.25 17.53 -17.70
C LEU A 178 13.70 17.92 -17.78
#